data_531c0da1d7b9feaab5477d81ec9bae7a
#
_entry.id   531c0da1d7b9feaab5477d81ec9bae7a
#
_cell.length_a   1.000
_cell.length_b   1.000
_cell.length_c   1.000
_cell.angle_alpha   90.00
_cell.angle_beta   90.00
_cell.angle_gamma   90.00
#
_symmetry.space_group_name_H-M   'P 1'
#
loop_
_entity.id
_entity.type
_entity.pdbx_description
1 polymer ?
#
loop_
_entity_poly.entity_id
_entity_poly.type
_entity_poly.pdbx_seq_one_letter_code
_entity_poly.pdbx_strand_id
1 'polypeptide(L)'
;MKRWSKEEVDILIENYNKVSNEKLMELLPTMTSLAIYKKSVSLGMKKSKEIEFLNRSIARRREKGSKWNGGKRKTSNGYIQVLQPDHPRADSAGYVMEHIVVFEKITGISVPKNCCIHHLNGIKSDNRIENLCMMGIGPHSTFHNLKRKAVKKYE
;
A
#
# COMPACT_ATOMS: atom_id res chain seq x y z
N MET A 1 23.46 0.24 30.18
CA MET A 1 23.38 0.69 28.76
C MET A 1 24.46 -0.03 27.97
N LYS A 2 24.12 -0.59 26.78
CA LYS A 2 25.13 -1.18 25.90
C LYS A 2 26.09 -0.08 25.43
N ARG A 3 27.40 -0.38 25.44
CA ARG A 3 28.44 0.54 24.94
C ARG A 3 28.46 0.45 23.42
N TRP A 4 28.59 1.57 22.72
CA TRP A 4 28.78 1.64 21.28
C TRP A 4 30.19 1.22 20.92
N SER A 5 30.35 0.28 19.97
CA SER A 5 31.64 0.00 19.38
C SER A 5 32.04 1.08 18.38
N LYS A 6 33.31 1.11 17.99
CA LYS A 6 33.80 2.06 16.98
C LYS A 6 33.11 1.80 15.63
N GLU A 7 32.99 0.54 15.23
CA GLU A 7 32.35 0.10 13.99
C GLU A 7 30.86 0.48 13.96
N GLU A 8 30.13 0.34 15.07
CA GLU A 8 28.73 0.73 15.16
C GLU A 8 28.55 2.25 15.02
N VAL A 9 29.49 3.02 15.54
CA VAL A 9 29.50 4.50 15.38
C VAL A 9 29.80 4.88 13.93
N ASP A 10 30.77 4.22 13.29
CA ASP A 10 31.15 4.49 11.90
C ASP A 10 29.97 4.15 10.95
N ILE A 11 29.30 3.01 11.15
CA ILE A 11 28.07 2.63 10.41
C ILE A 11 26.98 3.70 10.60
N LEU A 12 26.77 4.19 11.80
CA LEU A 12 25.80 5.24 12.07
C LEU A 12 26.13 6.52 11.32
N ILE A 13 27.36 7.01 11.41
CA ILE A 13 27.82 8.25 10.77
C ILE A 13 27.64 8.17 9.26
N GLU A 14 28.08 7.06 8.66
CA GLU A 14 28.01 6.87 7.22
C GLU A 14 26.59 6.82 6.67
N ASN A 15 25.65 6.20 7.40
CA ASN A 15 24.33 5.86 6.88
C ASN A 15 23.19 6.77 7.40
N TYR A 16 23.41 7.59 8.44
CA TYR A 16 22.34 8.34 9.11
C TYR A 16 21.51 9.23 8.18
N ASN A 17 22.15 9.85 7.19
CA ASN A 17 21.51 10.72 6.20
C ASN A 17 21.31 10.07 4.82
N LYS A 18 21.56 8.77 4.69
CA LYS A 18 21.42 8.05 3.42
C LYS A 18 20.25 7.09 3.40
N VAL A 19 19.87 6.57 4.57
CA VAL A 19 18.87 5.51 4.65
C VAL A 19 17.75 5.82 5.66
N SER A 20 16.63 5.11 5.55
CA SER A 20 15.52 5.21 6.50
C SER A 20 15.90 4.71 7.90
N ASN A 21 15.13 5.10 8.92
CA ASN A 21 15.32 4.58 10.29
C ASN A 21 15.24 3.07 10.38
N GLU A 22 14.39 2.45 9.59
CA GLU A 22 14.24 1.00 9.51
C GLU A 22 15.50 0.32 9.00
N LYS A 23 16.03 0.82 7.88
CA LYS A 23 17.27 0.28 7.31
C LYS A 23 18.45 0.50 8.26
N LEU A 24 18.44 1.61 9.00
CA LEU A 24 19.45 1.88 10.03
C LEU A 24 19.37 0.84 11.18
N MET A 25 18.17 0.44 11.58
CA MET A 25 17.98 -0.61 12.59
C MET A 25 18.40 -2.00 12.08
N GLU A 26 18.25 -2.28 10.79
CA GLU A 26 18.78 -3.51 10.18
C GLU A 26 20.32 -3.53 10.16
N LEU A 27 20.95 -2.39 9.90
CA LEU A 27 22.42 -2.23 9.92
C LEU A 27 23.00 -2.25 11.34
N LEU A 28 22.21 -1.88 12.33
CA LEU A 28 22.60 -1.82 13.75
C LEU A 28 21.66 -2.69 14.62
N PRO A 29 21.61 -4.01 14.37
CA PRO A 29 20.62 -4.90 14.99
C PRO A 29 20.74 -5.01 16.50
N THR A 30 21.90 -4.65 17.05
CA THR A 30 22.18 -4.66 18.48
C THR A 30 21.70 -3.40 19.20
N MET A 31 21.29 -2.36 18.46
CA MET A 31 20.90 -1.05 19.00
C MET A 31 19.39 -0.84 18.88
N THR A 32 18.82 -0.21 19.91
CA THR A 32 17.42 0.23 19.87
C THR A 32 17.29 1.54 19.09
N SER A 33 16.10 1.82 18.53
CA SER A 33 15.80 3.10 17.86
C SER A 33 16.10 4.31 18.76
N LEU A 34 15.81 4.21 20.06
CA LEU A 34 16.11 5.26 21.03
C LEU A 34 17.60 5.44 21.25
N ALA A 35 18.39 4.35 21.29
CA ALA A 35 19.85 4.43 21.42
C ALA A 35 20.48 5.10 20.18
N ILE A 36 20.02 4.74 18.98
CA ILE A 36 20.42 5.36 17.72
C ILE A 36 20.12 6.86 17.72
N TYR A 37 18.90 7.25 18.11
CA TYR A 37 18.52 8.65 18.22
C TYR A 37 19.38 9.43 19.22
N LYS A 38 19.56 8.91 20.45
CA LYS A 38 20.39 9.58 21.47
C LYS A 38 21.84 9.74 21.01
N LYS A 39 22.40 8.73 20.35
CA LYS A 39 23.77 8.79 19.82
C LYS A 39 23.88 9.80 18.68
N SER A 40 22.93 9.83 17.75
CA SER A 40 22.94 10.82 16.67
C SER A 40 22.85 12.26 17.19
N VAL A 41 22.03 12.50 18.21
CA VAL A 41 21.97 13.82 18.88
C VAL A 41 23.28 14.18 19.53
N SER A 42 23.93 13.24 20.24
CA SER A 42 25.23 13.47 20.89
C SER A 42 26.36 13.76 19.90
N LEU A 43 26.21 13.29 18.64
CA LEU A 43 27.14 13.56 17.53
C LEU A 43 26.73 14.78 16.70
N GLY A 44 25.69 15.52 17.11
CA GLY A 44 25.21 16.71 16.40
C GLY A 44 24.59 16.41 15.02
N MET A 45 24.22 15.15 14.76
CA MET A 45 23.71 14.72 13.45
C MET A 45 22.26 15.11 13.26
N LYS A 46 21.91 15.65 12.10
CA LYS A 46 20.52 15.94 11.71
C LYS A 46 20.20 15.17 10.44
N LYS A 47 18.98 14.66 10.33
CA LYS A 47 18.50 14.04 9.09
C LYS A 47 18.17 15.08 8.03
N SER A 48 18.44 14.74 6.77
CA SER A 48 18.01 15.57 5.65
C SER A 48 16.49 15.55 5.53
N LYS A 49 15.92 16.58 4.89
CA LYS A 49 14.46 16.68 4.67
C LYS A 49 13.91 15.50 3.88
N GLU A 50 14.70 14.97 2.94
CA GLU A 50 14.36 13.81 2.11
C GLU A 50 14.19 12.55 2.97
N ILE A 51 15.16 12.30 3.88
CA ILE A 51 15.11 11.15 4.78
C ILE A 51 14.01 11.30 5.84
N GLU A 52 13.75 12.50 6.33
CA GLU A 52 12.60 12.77 7.20
C GLU A 52 11.26 12.52 6.49
N PHE A 53 11.13 12.94 5.23
CA PHE A 53 9.96 12.67 4.41
C PHE A 53 9.79 11.17 4.18
N LEU A 54 10.88 10.46 3.83
CA LEU A 54 10.88 9.01 3.66
C LEU A 54 10.43 8.30 4.94
N ASN A 55 10.98 8.66 6.10
CA ASN A 55 10.60 8.06 7.39
C ASN A 55 9.12 8.30 7.72
N ARG A 56 8.60 9.52 7.49
CA ARG A 56 7.17 9.83 7.66
C ARG A 56 6.29 9.04 6.70
N SER A 57 6.72 8.87 5.47
CA SER A 57 6.02 8.07 4.45
C SER A 57 5.95 6.59 4.87
N ILE A 58 7.07 6.02 5.33
CA ILE A 58 7.15 4.65 5.83
C ILE A 58 6.24 4.47 7.06
N ALA A 59 6.30 5.39 8.04
CA ALA A 59 5.48 5.33 9.25
C ALA A 59 3.97 5.40 8.95
N ARG A 60 3.56 6.14 7.91
CA ARG A 60 2.16 6.22 7.48
C ARG A 60 1.68 4.98 6.73
N ARG A 61 2.59 4.27 6.04
CA ARG A 61 2.27 3.10 5.19
C ARG A 61 2.22 1.79 5.97
N ARG A 62 2.70 1.72 7.20
CA ARG A 62 2.90 0.46 7.93
C ARG A 62 1.95 0.26 9.10
N GLU A 63 1.90 -1.01 9.52
CA GLU A 63 1.10 -1.61 10.61
C GLU A 63 1.13 -0.87 11.95
N LYS A 64 2.04 0.09 12.11
CA LYS A 64 2.23 0.88 13.33
C LYS A 64 1.38 2.18 13.38
N GLY A 65 0.65 2.50 12.31
CA GLY A 65 -0.29 3.63 12.32
C GLY A 65 -1.52 3.28 13.17
N SER A 66 -1.95 4.18 14.05
CA SER A 66 -3.12 4.00 14.93
C SER A 66 -4.44 3.70 14.18
N LYS A 67 -4.45 3.86 12.86
CA LYS A 67 -5.58 3.55 11.95
C LYS A 67 -5.24 2.45 10.95
N TRP A 68 -4.19 1.67 11.16
CA TRP A 68 -3.84 0.57 10.29
C TRP A 68 -4.92 -0.52 10.34
N ASN A 69 -5.52 -0.81 9.22
CA ASN A 69 -6.56 -1.83 9.05
C ASN A 69 -6.09 -2.96 8.12
N GLY A 70 -4.93 -3.58 8.44
CA GLY A 70 -4.36 -4.68 7.67
C GLY A 70 -4.07 -4.34 6.20
N GLY A 71 -3.80 -3.05 5.89
CA GLY A 71 -3.61 -2.60 4.50
C GLY A 71 -4.89 -2.57 3.67
N LYS A 72 -6.07 -2.70 4.27
CA LYS A 72 -7.35 -2.61 3.59
C LYS A 72 -8.03 -1.27 3.86
N ARG A 73 -8.68 -0.71 2.85
CA ARG A 73 -9.53 0.49 2.98
C ARG A 73 -10.77 0.37 2.10
N LYS A 74 -11.88 0.97 2.54
CA LYS A 74 -13.10 1.09 1.73
C LYS A 74 -13.13 2.45 1.05
N THR A 75 -13.39 2.47 -0.25
CA THR A 75 -13.56 3.72 -1.01
C THR A 75 -14.94 4.33 -0.75
N SER A 76 -15.11 5.63 -1.04
CA SER A 76 -16.42 6.31 -0.98
C SER A 76 -17.48 5.63 -1.85
N ASN A 77 -17.06 5.01 -2.96
CA ASN A 77 -17.94 4.28 -3.88
C ASN A 77 -18.25 2.85 -3.45
N GLY A 78 -17.77 2.41 -2.27
CA GLY A 78 -18.08 1.10 -1.68
C GLY A 78 -17.12 -0.03 -2.07
N TYR A 79 -16.11 0.21 -2.90
CA TYR A 79 -15.09 -0.80 -3.23
C TYR A 79 -14.11 -0.99 -2.07
N ILE A 80 -13.50 -2.18 -2.01
CA ILE A 80 -12.38 -2.46 -1.10
C ILE A 80 -11.08 -2.35 -1.89
N GLN A 81 -10.10 -1.69 -1.30
CA GLN A 81 -8.72 -1.61 -1.78
C GLN A 81 -7.77 -2.29 -0.80
N VAL A 82 -6.71 -2.90 -1.32
CA VAL A 82 -5.64 -3.54 -0.56
C VAL A 82 -4.29 -2.91 -0.91
N LEU A 83 -3.40 -2.82 0.06
CA LEU A 83 -2.06 -2.26 -0.13
C LEU A 83 -1.16 -3.30 -0.82
N GLN A 84 -0.81 -3.03 -2.07
CA GLN A 84 0.14 -3.79 -2.89
C GLN A 84 0.93 -2.84 -3.78
N PRO A 85 1.97 -2.18 -3.26
CA PRO A 85 2.70 -1.12 -3.97
C PRO A 85 3.36 -1.60 -5.27
N ASP A 86 3.76 -2.87 -5.34
CA ASP A 86 4.46 -3.45 -6.49
C ASP A 86 3.50 -3.94 -7.59
N HIS A 87 2.19 -3.85 -7.37
CA HIS A 87 1.21 -4.29 -8.34
C HIS A 87 1.10 -3.31 -9.53
N PRO A 88 1.06 -3.79 -10.80
CA PRO A 88 1.02 -2.91 -11.99
C PRO A 88 -0.16 -1.93 -12.05
N ARG A 89 -1.22 -2.20 -11.28
CA ARG A 89 -2.43 -1.36 -11.17
C ARG A 89 -2.51 -0.61 -9.83
N ALA A 90 -1.42 -0.53 -9.08
CA ALA A 90 -1.38 0.25 -7.85
C ALA A 90 -1.57 1.75 -8.14
N ASP A 91 -2.36 2.42 -7.29
CA ASP A 91 -2.45 3.87 -7.31
C ASP A 91 -1.17 4.51 -6.73
N SER A 92 -1.08 5.84 -6.76
CA SER A 92 0.08 6.59 -6.23
C SER A 92 0.35 6.35 -4.74
N ALA A 93 -0.63 5.83 -4.00
CA ALA A 93 -0.51 5.46 -2.60
C ALA A 93 -0.19 3.96 -2.40
N GLY A 94 -0.05 3.19 -3.48
CA GLY A 94 0.26 1.77 -3.48
C GLY A 94 -0.96 0.87 -3.25
N TYR A 95 -2.18 1.36 -3.45
CA TYR A 95 -3.40 0.55 -3.29
C TYR A 95 -3.94 0.04 -4.62
N VAL A 96 -4.46 -1.17 -4.59
CA VAL A 96 -5.14 -1.84 -5.72
C VAL A 96 -6.56 -2.22 -5.30
N MET A 97 -7.50 -2.25 -6.24
CA MET A 97 -8.85 -2.78 -5.98
C MET A 97 -8.79 -4.26 -5.63
N GLU A 98 -9.35 -4.65 -4.49
CA GLU A 98 -9.28 -6.03 -3.97
C GLU A 98 -9.83 -7.06 -4.96
N HIS A 99 -10.93 -6.76 -5.67
CA HIS A 99 -11.51 -7.65 -6.67
C HIS A 99 -10.55 -7.97 -7.83
N ILE A 100 -9.64 -7.05 -8.20
CA ILE A 100 -8.61 -7.31 -9.21
C ILE A 100 -7.61 -8.32 -8.67
N VAL A 101 -7.10 -8.09 -7.46
CA VAL A 101 -6.14 -8.98 -6.81
C VAL A 101 -6.70 -10.38 -6.60
N VAL A 102 -7.94 -10.49 -6.14
CA VAL A 102 -8.62 -11.78 -5.96
C VAL A 102 -8.79 -12.50 -7.29
N PHE A 103 -9.26 -11.79 -8.32
CA PHE A 103 -9.44 -12.37 -9.65
C PHE A 103 -8.11 -12.89 -10.21
N GLU A 104 -7.07 -12.08 -10.23
CA GLU A 104 -5.75 -12.44 -10.75
C GLU A 104 -5.12 -13.61 -9.97
N LYS A 105 -5.24 -13.59 -8.64
CA LYS A 105 -4.71 -14.65 -7.77
C LYS A 105 -5.37 -16.01 -8.03
N ILE A 106 -6.68 -16.05 -8.27
CA ILE A 106 -7.43 -17.30 -8.43
C ILE A 106 -7.35 -17.79 -9.87
N THR A 107 -7.47 -16.90 -10.85
CA THR A 107 -7.49 -17.28 -12.26
C THR A 107 -6.10 -17.39 -12.90
N GLY A 108 -5.08 -16.79 -12.31
CA GLY A 108 -3.75 -16.65 -12.91
C GLY A 108 -3.71 -15.65 -14.09
N ILE A 109 -4.80 -14.92 -14.35
CA ILE A 109 -4.93 -14.02 -15.50
C ILE A 109 -4.79 -12.58 -15.02
N SER A 110 -3.75 -11.88 -15.48
CA SER A 110 -3.60 -10.44 -15.26
C SER A 110 -4.72 -9.66 -15.96
N VAL A 111 -5.34 -8.72 -15.26
CA VAL A 111 -6.42 -7.88 -15.80
C VAL A 111 -5.82 -6.78 -16.67
N PRO A 112 -6.03 -6.77 -18.01
CA PRO A 112 -5.50 -5.76 -18.90
C PRO A 112 -6.05 -4.36 -18.59
N LYS A 113 -5.32 -3.30 -18.99
CA LYS A 113 -5.73 -1.91 -18.74
C LYS A 113 -7.07 -1.52 -19.38
N ASN A 114 -7.41 -2.14 -20.52
CA ASN A 114 -8.68 -1.94 -21.22
C ASN A 114 -9.82 -2.82 -20.69
N CYS A 115 -9.58 -3.59 -19.62
CA CYS A 115 -10.56 -4.42 -18.96
C CYS A 115 -10.80 -3.96 -17.52
N CYS A 116 -11.97 -4.30 -16.99
CA CYS A 116 -12.38 -4.14 -15.61
C CYS A 116 -13.00 -5.42 -15.08
N ILE A 117 -13.05 -5.56 -13.76
CA ILE A 117 -13.79 -6.63 -13.09
C ILE A 117 -15.15 -6.09 -12.69
N HIS A 118 -16.21 -6.76 -13.11
CA HIS A 118 -17.60 -6.47 -12.80
C HIS A 118 -18.10 -7.37 -11.68
N HIS A 119 -18.87 -6.80 -10.75
CA HIS A 119 -19.57 -7.55 -9.70
C HIS A 119 -20.96 -7.95 -10.21
N LEU A 120 -21.20 -9.24 -10.42
CA LEU A 120 -22.46 -9.77 -11.00
C LEU A 120 -23.69 -9.39 -10.17
N ASN A 121 -23.58 -9.45 -8.83
CA ASN A 121 -24.66 -9.07 -7.92
C ASN A 121 -24.77 -7.55 -7.66
N GLY A 122 -23.84 -6.74 -8.19
CA GLY A 122 -23.76 -5.30 -7.96
C GLY A 122 -23.22 -4.88 -6.60
N ILE A 123 -22.85 -5.81 -5.70
CA ILE A 123 -22.28 -5.52 -4.38
C ILE A 123 -20.77 -5.40 -4.50
N LYS A 124 -20.27 -4.17 -4.51
CA LYS A 124 -18.86 -3.82 -4.78
C LYS A 124 -17.85 -4.29 -3.73
N SER A 125 -18.31 -4.76 -2.58
CA SER A 125 -17.50 -5.33 -1.51
C SER A 125 -17.54 -6.87 -1.48
N ASP A 126 -18.35 -7.51 -2.33
CA ASP A 126 -18.42 -8.95 -2.44
C ASP A 126 -17.44 -9.46 -3.50
N ASN A 127 -16.20 -9.67 -3.06
CA ASN A 127 -15.08 -10.05 -3.91
C ASN A 127 -14.90 -11.58 -4.03
N ARG A 128 -15.93 -12.37 -3.76
CA ARG A 128 -15.91 -13.82 -4.06
C ARG A 128 -15.76 -14.03 -5.56
N ILE A 129 -14.95 -15.01 -5.97
CA ILE A 129 -14.62 -15.23 -7.39
C ILE A 129 -15.86 -15.52 -8.24
N GLU A 130 -16.84 -16.23 -7.70
CA GLU A 130 -18.09 -16.56 -8.37
C GLU A 130 -18.92 -15.32 -8.74
N ASN A 131 -18.68 -14.22 -8.04
CA ASN A 131 -19.33 -12.94 -8.26
C ASN A 131 -18.53 -12.00 -9.18
N LEU A 132 -17.33 -12.39 -9.62
CA LEU A 132 -16.41 -11.53 -10.39
C LEU A 132 -16.37 -11.95 -11.85
N CYS A 133 -16.59 -11.00 -12.75
CA CYS A 133 -16.49 -11.21 -14.18
C CYS A 133 -15.57 -10.15 -14.83
N MET A 134 -14.58 -10.61 -15.60
CA MET A 134 -13.75 -9.70 -16.38
C MET A 134 -14.48 -9.26 -17.65
N MET A 135 -14.55 -7.95 -17.88
CA MET A 135 -15.20 -7.34 -19.03
C MET A 135 -14.33 -6.22 -19.61
N GLY A 136 -14.42 -6.01 -20.93
CA GLY A 136 -13.89 -4.79 -21.54
C GLY A 136 -14.61 -3.54 -21.02
N ILE A 137 -13.92 -2.41 -20.93
CA ILE A 137 -14.48 -1.15 -20.39
C ILE A 137 -15.71 -0.69 -21.22
N GLY A 138 -15.66 -0.80 -22.56
CA GLY A 138 -16.77 -0.45 -23.43
C GLY A 138 -18.03 -1.30 -23.18
N PRO A 139 -17.95 -2.64 -23.30
CA PRO A 139 -19.04 -3.56 -22.97
C PRO A 139 -19.60 -3.36 -21.55
N HIS A 140 -18.74 -3.14 -20.56
CA HIS A 140 -19.17 -2.86 -19.18
C HIS A 140 -20.04 -1.58 -19.07
N SER A 141 -19.63 -0.51 -19.73
CA SER A 141 -20.42 0.74 -19.78
C SER A 141 -21.77 0.54 -20.47
N THR A 142 -21.80 -0.20 -21.57
CA THR A 142 -23.02 -0.54 -22.31
C THR A 142 -23.96 -1.37 -21.44
N PHE A 143 -23.46 -2.37 -20.73
CA PHE A 143 -24.23 -3.20 -19.80
C PHE A 143 -24.94 -2.36 -18.74
N HIS A 144 -24.23 -1.45 -18.07
CA HIS A 144 -24.83 -0.56 -17.07
C HIS A 144 -25.84 0.40 -17.64
N ASN A 145 -25.62 0.91 -18.87
CA ASN A 145 -26.56 1.79 -19.55
C ASN A 145 -27.86 1.06 -19.91
N LEU A 146 -27.77 -0.18 -20.42
CA LEU A 146 -28.94 -0.99 -20.73
C LEU A 146 -29.74 -1.34 -19.47
N LYS A 147 -29.07 -1.75 -18.39
CA LYS A 147 -29.71 -2.04 -17.09
C LYS A 147 -30.48 -0.82 -16.58
N ARG A 148 -29.89 0.39 -16.64
CA ARG A 148 -30.53 1.64 -16.22
C ARG A 148 -31.74 2.02 -17.08
N LYS A 149 -31.65 1.80 -18.40
CA LYS A 149 -32.78 2.03 -19.31
C LYS A 149 -33.92 1.04 -19.07
N ALA A 150 -33.62 -0.22 -18.80
CA ALA A 150 -34.62 -1.23 -18.48
C ALA A 150 -35.41 -0.88 -17.21
N VAL A 151 -34.69 -0.51 -16.12
CA VAL A 151 -35.35 -0.11 -14.86
C VAL A 151 -36.31 1.06 -15.09
N LYS A 152 -35.88 2.12 -15.78
CA LYS A 152 -36.72 3.31 -16.07
C LYS A 152 -37.96 3.04 -16.93
N LYS A 153 -38.01 1.92 -17.62
CA LYS A 153 -39.16 1.55 -18.46
C LYS A 153 -40.31 0.93 -17.64
N TYR A 154 -40.02 0.45 -16.44
CA TYR A 154 -40.99 -0.25 -15.57
C TYR A 154 -41.32 0.55 -14.29
N GLU A 155 -40.76 1.75 -14.13
CA GLU A 155 -41.19 2.78 -13.16
C GLU A 155 -42.23 3.72 -13.83
#